data_28c1636c459c138fcb6abaf2ede1fd62
#
_entry.id   28c1636c459c138fcb6abaf2ede1fd62
#
_cell.length_a   1.000
_cell.length_b   1.000
_cell.length_c   1.000
_cell.angle_alpha   90.00
_cell.angle_beta   90.00
_cell.angle_gamma   90.00
#
_symmetry.space_group_name_H-M   'P 1'
#
loop_
_entity.id
_entity.type
_entity.pdbx_description
1 polymer ?
#
loop_
_entity_poly.entity_id
_entity_poly.type
_entity_poly.pdbx_seq_one_letter_code
_entity_poly.pdbx_strand_id
1 'polypeptide(L)'
;MIIFIDESGDSGFKIERGSSEAFVISLVIFDEELEAEKTAVKIKEFKKSINKSINYEIKFNNLKRSDKVKFFEEIKDCHFRVRSIVVIKEKIYSNKLRTDTKTYYNFFLKQVLEHNNNTILDAKLRLDGFGERKFKRAMTSYLRQNLNGATRKIMNNLKFVDSKESVLIQLSDMIAGS
;
A
#
# COMPACT_ATOMS: atom_id res chain seq x y z
N MET A 1 1.04 -15.41 5.67
CA MET A 1 1.51 -14.02 5.33
C MET A 1 0.35 -13.18 4.84
N ILE A 2 0.21 -11.96 5.33
CA ILE A 2 -0.76 -10.95 4.86
C ILE A 2 -0.05 -9.63 4.59
N ILE A 3 -0.42 -8.94 3.51
CA ILE A 3 0.22 -7.70 3.05
C ILE A 3 -0.85 -6.63 2.83
N PHE A 4 -0.64 -5.48 3.45
CA PHE A 4 -1.45 -4.29 3.25
C PHE A 4 -0.69 -3.32 2.35
N ILE A 5 -1.39 -2.74 1.38
CA ILE A 5 -0.80 -1.99 0.27
C ILE A 5 -1.53 -0.67 0.13
N ASP A 6 -0.76 0.40 0.07
CA ASP A 6 -1.27 1.73 -0.25
C ASP A 6 -0.20 2.52 -1.01
N GLU A 7 -0.60 3.65 -1.61
CA GLU A 7 0.28 4.51 -2.39
C GLU A 7 0.31 5.95 -1.87
N SER A 8 1.36 6.66 -2.24
CA SER A 8 1.50 8.10 -2.06
C SER A 8 1.89 8.77 -3.37
N GLY A 9 1.37 9.96 -3.60
CA GLY A 9 1.42 10.62 -4.88
C GLY A 9 0.27 10.15 -5.79
N ASP A 10 0.23 10.66 -7.00
CA ASP A 10 -0.77 10.30 -8.01
C ASP A 10 -0.12 9.63 -9.24
N SER A 11 -0.91 8.95 -10.06
CA SER A 11 -0.45 8.31 -11.29
C SER A 11 -0.45 9.24 -12.52
N GLY A 12 -0.76 10.53 -12.35
CA GLY A 12 -0.74 11.53 -13.42
C GLY A 12 0.66 12.04 -13.75
N PHE A 13 0.84 12.58 -14.94
CA PHE A 13 2.12 13.12 -15.43
C PHE A 13 2.09 14.62 -15.71
N LYS A 14 1.03 15.32 -15.31
CA LYS A 14 0.90 16.78 -15.49
C LYS A 14 1.48 17.50 -14.26
N ILE A 15 2.81 17.41 -14.05
CA ILE A 15 3.49 17.95 -12.88
C ILE A 15 3.26 19.46 -12.75
N GLU A 16 3.33 20.20 -13.86
CA GLU A 16 3.05 21.64 -13.90
C GLU A 16 1.60 21.99 -13.50
N ARG A 17 0.69 21.01 -13.46
CA ARG A 17 -0.73 21.16 -13.08
C ARG A 17 -1.04 20.48 -11.74
N GLY A 18 -0.01 20.21 -10.92
CA GLY A 18 -0.17 19.68 -9.56
C GLY A 18 -0.05 18.19 -9.40
N SER A 19 0.31 17.42 -10.45
CA SER A 19 0.68 16.00 -10.25
C SER A 19 2.00 15.91 -9.49
N SER A 20 2.11 14.92 -8.61
CA SER A 20 3.33 14.66 -7.82
C SER A 20 4.53 14.31 -8.72
N GLU A 21 5.73 14.69 -8.34
CA GLU A 21 6.98 14.32 -9.04
C GLU A 21 7.34 12.86 -8.85
N ALA A 22 6.97 12.29 -7.71
CA ALA A 22 7.18 10.90 -7.36
C ALA A 22 5.86 10.17 -7.11
N PHE A 23 5.88 8.86 -7.32
CA PHE A 23 4.81 7.95 -6.97
C PHE A 23 5.40 6.80 -6.16
N VAL A 24 4.84 6.53 -5.01
CA VAL A 24 5.32 5.51 -4.07
C VAL A 24 4.24 4.45 -3.90
N ILE A 25 4.61 3.17 -3.97
CA ILE A 25 3.74 2.07 -3.50
C ILE A 25 4.46 1.40 -2.34
N SER A 26 3.78 1.27 -1.21
CA SER A 26 4.31 0.63 0.00
C SER A 26 3.54 -0.63 0.36
N LEU A 27 4.28 -1.67 0.68
CA LEU A 27 3.80 -2.94 1.21
C LEU A 27 4.14 -3.00 2.70
N VAL A 28 3.15 -3.16 3.55
CA VAL A 28 3.33 -3.54 4.97
C VAL A 28 3.06 -5.03 5.09
N ILE A 29 4.08 -5.79 5.41
CA ILE A 29 4.12 -7.25 5.31
C ILE A 29 4.15 -7.84 6.71
N PHE A 30 3.12 -8.61 7.05
CA PHE A 30 3.06 -9.43 8.26
C PHE A 30 3.23 -10.90 7.87
N ASP A 31 4.27 -11.52 8.40
CA ASP A 31 4.50 -12.96 8.18
C ASP A 31 3.43 -13.79 8.91
N GLU A 32 2.97 -13.33 10.08
CA GLU A 32 1.91 -13.92 10.88
C GLU A 32 0.70 -12.96 11.01
N GLU A 33 -0.52 -13.51 10.89
CA GLU A 33 -1.75 -12.71 10.99
C GLU A 33 -1.96 -12.16 12.40
N LEU A 34 -1.49 -12.88 13.44
CA LEU A 34 -1.56 -12.40 14.82
C LEU A 34 -0.77 -11.10 15.04
N GLU A 35 0.38 -10.92 14.38
CA GLU A 35 1.15 -9.67 14.47
C GLU A 35 0.41 -8.51 13.79
N ALA A 36 -0.33 -8.78 12.72
CA ALA A 36 -1.21 -7.79 12.10
C ALA A 36 -2.34 -7.35 13.07
N GLU A 37 -2.95 -8.29 13.78
CA GLU A 37 -3.98 -7.99 14.77
C GLU A 37 -3.43 -7.17 15.95
N LYS A 38 -2.27 -7.53 16.50
CA LYS A 38 -1.60 -6.77 17.57
C LYS A 38 -1.28 -5.33 17.11
N THR A 39 -0.77 -5.18 15.91
CA THR A 39 -0.46 -3.87 15.32
C THR A 39 -1.76 -3.05 15.13
N ALA A 40 -2.84 -3.69 14.71
CA ALA A 40 -4.14 -3.02 14.58
C ALA A 40 -4.66 -2.50 15.93
N VAL A 41 -4.43 -3.21 17.03
CA VAL A 41 -4.76 -2.75 18.39
C VAL A 41 -3.94 -1.51 18.74
N LYS A 42 -2.62 -1.53 18.51
CA LYS A 42 -1.73 -0.38 18.76
C LYS A 42 -2.17 0.88 18.01
N ILE A 43 -2.56 0.75 16.75
CA ILE A 43 -3.07 1.89 15.97
C ILE A 43 -4.39 2.42 16.55
N LYS A 44 -5.26 1.56 17.06
CA LYS A 44 -6.50 1.98 17.73
C LYS A 44 -6.21 2.69 19.07
N GLU A 45 -5.20 2.25 19.82
CA GLU A 45 -4.72 2.91 21.04
C GLU A 45 -4.14 4.29 20.71
N PHE A 46 -3.32 4.40 19.66
CA PHE A 46 -2.84 5.70 19.16
C PHE A 46 -3.99 6.66 18.85
N LYS A 47 -5.05 6.23 18.15
CA LYS A 47 -6.23 7.10 17.88
C LYS A 47 -6.81 7.67 19.18
N LYS A 48 -6.94 6.84 20.22
CA LYS A 48 -7.42 7.29 21.55
C LYS A 48 -6.47 8.30 22.19
N SER A 49 -5.14 8.07 22.09
CA SER A 49 -4.12 8.94 22.68
C SER A 49 -4.12 10.36 22.10
N ILE A 50 -4.57 10.52 20.87
CA ILE A 50 -4.72 11.83 20.20
C ILE A 50 -6.17 12.35 20.24
N ASN A 51 -7.02 11.82 21.12
CA ASN A 51 -8.42 12.19 21.30
C ASN A 51 -9.27 12.04 20.03
N LYS A 52 -8.99 11.00 19.21
CA LYS A 52 -9.80 10.67 18.05
C LYS A 52 -10.66 9.43 18.30
N SER A 53 -11.81 9.38 17.62
CA SER A 53 -12.67 8.21 17.68
C SER A 53 -11.97 7.01 17.02
N ILE A 54 -12.40 5.79 17.37
CA ILE A 54 -11.88 4.56 16.75
C ILE A 54 -12.11 4.52 15.24
N ASN A 55 -13.17 5.19 14.77
CA ASN A 55 -13.57 5.29 13.37
C ASN A 55 -12.85 6.44 12.62
N TYR A 56 -12.02 7.23 13.31
CA TYR A 56 -11.24 8.27 12.65
C TYR A 56 -10.27 7.64 11.65
N GLU A 57 -10.30 8.08 10.41
CA GLU A 57 -9.38 7.65 9.37
C GLU A 57 -8.07 8.41 9.49
N ILE A 58 -6.99 7.70 9.81
CA ILE A 58 -5.64 8.26 9.80
C ILE A 58 -5.16 8.35 8.36
N LYS A 59 -4.70 9.54 7.96
CA LYS A 59 -3.99 9.77 6.68
C LYS A 59 -2.75 10.60 6.93
N PHE A 60 -1.65 10.23 6.28
CA PHE A 60 -0.37 10.90 6.46
C PHE A 60 -0.49 12.41 6.24
N ASN A 61 -1.14 12.84 5.17
CA ASN A 61 -1.27 14.25 4.83
C ASN A 61 -2.16 15.05 5.79
N ASN A 62 -3.02 14.38 6.56
CA ASN A 62 -3.97 15.03 7.48
C ASN A 62 -3.45 15.12 8.92
N LEU A 63 -2.39 14.38 9.27
CA LEU A 63 -1.80 14.43 10.60
C LEU A 63 -0.78 15.57 10.73
N LYS A 64 -0.76 16.20 11.91
CA LYS A 64 0.29 17.12 12.31
C LYS A 64 1.61 16.37 12.47
N ARG A 65 2.74 17.06 12.31
CA ARG A 65 4.07 16.47 12.46
C ARG A 65 4.27 15.76 13.81
N SER A 66 3.80 16.37 14.90
CA SER A 66 3.88 15.78 16.24
C SER A 66 3.12 14.46 16.35
N ASP A 67 1.95 14.36 15.70
CA ASP A 67 1.13 13.15 15.74
C ASP A 67 1.70 12.05 14.84
N LYS A 68 2.36 12.42 13.71
CA LYS A 68 3.13 11.47 12.90
C LYS A 68 4.25 10.81 13.71
N VAL A 69 5.03 11.61 14.46
CA VAL A 69 6.09 11.09 15.33
C VAL A 69 5.51 10.14 16.37
N LYS A 70 4.45 10.55 17.07
CA LYS A 70 3.76 9.69 18.05
C LYS A 70 3.23 8.39 17.43
N PHE A 71 2.70 8.46 16.20
CA PHE A 71 2.22 7.28 15.50
C PHE A 71 3.35 6.26 15.30
N PHE A 72 4.50 6.70 14.76
CA PHE A 72 5.64 5.81 14.53
C PHE A 72 6.27 5.29 15.82
N GLU A 73 6.29 6.11 16.89
CA GLU A 73 6.72 5.64 18.22
C GLU A 73 5.80 4.56 18.78
N GLU A 74 4.49 4.68 18.61
CA GLU A 74 3.51 3.67 19.08
C GLU A 74 3.68 2.30 18.41
N ILE A 75 4.08 2.29 17.15
CA ILE A 75 4.21 1.04 16.36
C ILE A 75 5.66 0.54 16.22
N LYS A 76 6.65 1.20 16.82
CA LYS A 76 8.07 0.88 16.64
C LYS A 76 8.46 -0.56 17.03
N ASP A 77 7.74 -1.12 18.02
CA ASP A 77 7.95 -2.48 18.51
C ASP A 77 7.03 -3.52 17.84
N CYS A 78 6.25 -3.10 16.82
CA CYS A 78 5.41 -4.01 16.06
C CYS A 78 6.23 -4.79 15.03
N HIS A 79 5.93 -6.08 14.89
CA HIS A 79 6.66 -6.97 14.00
C HIS A 79 6.04 -7.00 12.59
N PHE A 80 6.58 -6.17 11.70
CA PHE A 80 6.26 -6.18 10.27
C PHE A 80 7.47 -5.76 9.45
N ARG A 81 7.44 -6.11 8.18
CA ARG A 81 8.43 -5.67 7.19
C ARG A 81 7.82 -4.65 6.25
N VAL A 82 8.61 -3.71 5.81
CA VAL A 82 8.21 -2.74 4.79
C VAL A 82 8.98 -2.99 3.50
N ARG A 83 8.28 -2.93 2.38
CA ARG A 83 8.86 -2.90 1.05
C ARG A 83 8.17 -1.84 0.21
N SER A 84 8.93 -0.92 -0.33
CA SER A 84 8.39 0.16 -1.14
C SER A 84 9.11 0.27 -2.48
N ILE A 85 8.40 0.78 -3.48
CA ILE A 85 8.97 1.24 -4.73
C ILE A 85 8.72 2.73 -4.86
N VAL A 86 9.78 3.50 -5.12
CA VAL A 86 9.70 4.94 -5.39
C VAL A 86 9.93 5.15 -6.88
N VAL A 87 8.97 5.72 -7.56
CA VAL A 87 9.01 5.97 -8.99
C VAL A 87 9.16 7.46 -9.23
N ILE A 88 10.31 7.89 -9.75
CA ILE A 88 10.55 9.26 -10.20
C ILE A 88 9.97 9.38 -11.61
N LYS A 89 8.88 10.13 -11.75
CA LYS A 89 8.08 10.19 -12.99
C LYS A 89 8.85 10.76 -14.17
N GLU A 90 9.76 11.71 -13.93
CA GLU A 90 10.63 12.28 -14.96
C GLU A 90 11.43 11.19 -15.69
N LYS A 91 11.82 10.12 -14.99
CA LYS A 91 12.59 9.00 -15.53
C LYS A 91 11.76 7.94 -16.26
N ILE A 92 10.47 8.16 -16.44
CA ILE A 92 9.61 7.24 -17.18
C ILE A 92 9.53 7.66 -18.64
N TYR A 93 10.14 6.87 -19.53
CA TYR A 93 10.18 7.15 -20.97
C TYR A 93 9.08 6.42 -21.77
N SER A 94 8.42 5.42 -21.18
CA SER A 94 7.36 4.67 -21.85
C SER A 94 6.10 5.52 -22.04
N ASN A 95 5.74 5.78 -23.29
CA ASN A 95 4.50 6.50 -23.63
C ASN A 95 3.25 5.83 -23.00
N LYS A 96 3.18 4.49 -23.06
CA LYS A 96 2.06 3.74 -22.49
C LYS A 96 1.91 3.97 -20.99
N LEU A 97 3.01 3.96 -20.24
CA LEU A 97 2.98 4.23 -18.80
C LEU A 97 2.62 5.69 -18.48
N ARG A 98 2.99 6.62 -19.36
CA ARG A 98 2.68 8.06 -19.16
C ARG A 98 1.24 8.43 -19.48
N THR A 99 0.57 7.67 -20.36
CA THR A 99 -0.77 7.99 -20.87
C THR A 99 -1.89 7.13 -20.27
N ASP A 100 -1.57 5.95 -19.74
CA ASP A 100 -2.53 5.03 -19.13
C ASP A 100 -2.22 4.80 -17.65
N THR A 101 -2.94 5.54 -16.80
CA THR A 101 -2.78 5.48 -15.33
C THR A 101 -3.06 4.10 -14.75
N LYS A 102 -3.94 3.30 -15.37
CA LYS A 102 -4.25 1.94 -14.93
C LYS A 102 -3.09 0.99 -15.23
N THR A 103 -2.53 1.09 -16.42
CA THR A 103 -1.33 0.33 -16.81
C THR A 103 -0.14 0.73 -15.94
N TYR A 104 0.05 2.02 -15.68
CA TYR A 104 1.10 2.55 -14.80
C TYR A 104 1.02 1.93 -13.40
N TYR A 105 -0.15 2.02 -12.76
CA TYR A 105 -0.37 1.49 -11.43
C TYR A 105 -0.11 -0.03 -11.36
N ASN A 106 -0.74 -0.78 -12.26
CA ASN A 106 -0.61 -2.24 -12.30
C ASN A 106 0.84 -2.68 -12.52
N PHE A 107 1.59 -1.96 -13.36
CA PHE A 107 2.99 -2.25 -13.65
C PHE A 107 3.84 -2.11 -12.38
N PHE A 108 3.76 -0.99 -11.67
CA PHE A 108 4.59 -0.76 -10.49
C PHE A 108 4.16 -1.60 -9.29
N LEU A 109 2.86 -1.86 -9.13
CA LEU A 109 2.38 -2.82 -8.14
C LEU A 109 2.92 -4.25 -8.41
N LYS A 110 2.95 -4.68 -9.67
CA LYS A 110 3.61 -5.92 -10.06
C LYS A 110 5.10 -5.88 -9.70
N GLN A 111 5.83 -4.83 -10.07
CA GLN A 111 7.28 -4.71 -9.84
C GLN A 111 7.64 -4.84 -8.35
N VAL A 112 6.94 -4.14 -7.46
CA VAL A 112 7.22 -4.21 -6.02
C VAL A 112 6.91 -5.59 -5.42
N LEU A 113 5.96 -6.33 -5.99
CA LEU A 113 5.62 -7.68 -5.55
C LEU A 113 6.54 -8.76 -6.17
N GLU A 114 6.93 -8.61 -7.44
CA GLU A 114 7.70 -9.62 -8.19
C GLU A 114 9.16 -9.72 -7.73
N HIS A 115 9.82 -8.59 -7.57
CA HIS A 115 11.24 -8.51 -7.22
C HIS A 115 11.48 -8.59 -5.70
N ASN A 116 10.99 -9.63 -5.07
CA ASN A 116 10.98 -9.78 -3.60
C ASN A 116 12.01 -10.77 -3.04
N ASN A 117 12.95 -11.27 -3.87
CA ASN A 117 13.97 -12.25 -3.47
C ASN A 117 13.39 -13.48 -2.73
N ASN A 118 12.24 -13.96 -3.18
CA ASN A 118 11.47 -15.08 -2.56
C ASN A 118 11.02 -14.84 -1.11
N THR A 119 10.99 -13.60 -0.65
CA THR A 119 10.53 -13.25 0.70
C THR A 119 9.01 -13.05 0.78
N ILE A 120 8.31 -13.03 -0.36
CA ILE A 120 6.86 -12.95 -0.45
C ILE A 120 6.38 -14.16 -1.24
N LEU A 121 5.70 -15.09 -0.56
CA LEU A 121 5.12 -16.29 -1.14
C LEU A 121 3.75 -16.53 -0.56
N ASP A 122 2.81 -16.96 -1.41
CA ASP A 122 1.41 -17.32 -1.08
C ASP A 122 0.70 -16.25 -0.21
N ALA A 123 0.94 -14.97 -0.52
CA ALA A 123 0.50 -13.85 0.28
C ALA A 123 -0.97 -13.48 0.05
N LYS A 124 -1.68 -13.16 1.13
CA LYS A 124 -3.01 -12.53 1.11
C LYS A 124 -2.82 -11.02 0.96
N LEU A 125 -3.13 -10.47 -0.22
CA LEU A 125 -3.00 -9.04 -0.50
C LEU A 125 -4.26 -8.28 -0.10
N ARG A 126 -4.08 -7.12 0.53
CA ARG A 126 -5.12 -6.16 0.90
C ARG A 126 -4.75 -4.81 0.34
N LEU A 127 -5.58 -4.27 -0.53
CA LEU A 127 -5.35 -3.02 -1.24
C LEU A 127 -6.50 -2.06 -0.95
N ASP A 128 -6.23 -0.76 -0.84
CA ASP A 128 -7.30 0.22 -0.66
C ASP A 128 -8.35 0.13 -1.76
N GLY A 129 -9.59 0.30 -1.38
CA GLY A 129 -10.77 0.00 -2.16
C GLY A 129 -11.11 0.98 -3.28
N PHE A 130 -10.12 1.55 -4.01
CA PHE A 130 -10.36 2.47 -5.11
C PHE A 130 -10.76 1.78 -6.43
N GLY A 131 -11.39 2.54 -7.30
CA GLY A 131 -11.72 2.14 -8.67
C GLY A 131 -12.98 1.27 -8.80
N GLU A 132 -13.46 1.19 -10.04
CA GLU A 132 -14.66 0.44 -10.42
C GLU A 132 -14.45 -1.08 -10.35
N ARG A 133 -15.54 -1.83 -10.21
CA ARG A 133 -15.54 -3.32 -10.17
C ARG A 133 -14.82 -3.95 -11.36
N LYS A 134 -14.96 -3.37 -12.57
CA LYS A 134 -14.30 -3.85 -13.79
C LYS A 134 -12.78 -3.71 -13.68
N PHE A 135 -12.30 -2.57 -13.17
CA PHE A 135 -10.87 -2.33 -12.94
C PHE A 135 -10.29 -3.30 -11.89
N LYS A 136 -10.96 -3.47 -10.76
CA LYS A 136 -10.57 -4.41 -9.71
C LYS A 136 -10.41 -5.85 -10.21
N ARG A 137 -11.36 -6.31 -11.04
CA ARG A 137 -11.28 -7.64 -11.67
C ARG A 137 -10.10 -7.76 -12.64
N ALA A 138 -9.91 -6.76 -13.51
CA ALA A 138 -8.81 -6.74 -14.48
C ALA A 138 -7.45 -6.74 -13.78
N MET A 139 -7.27 -5.91 -12.75
CA MET A 139 -6.07 -5.88 -11.91
C MET A 139 -5.79 -7.23 -11.24
N THR A 140 -6.81 -7.82 -10.61
CA THR A 140 -6.67 -9.13 -9.95
C THR A 140 -6.23 -10.22 -10.95
N SER A 141 -6.82 -10.23 -12.15
CA SER A 141 -6.45 -11.17 -13.20
C SER A 141 -5.01 -10.94 -13.69
N TYR A 142 -4.66 -9.68 -13.95
CA TYR A 142 -3.31 -9.28 -14.37
C TYR A 142 -2.25 -9.70 -13.36
N LEU A 143 -2.44 -9.37 -12.08
CA LEU A 143 -1.48 -9.73 -11.04
C LEU A 143 -1.37 -11.24 -10.87
N ARG A 144 -2.49 -11.98 -10.89
CA ARG A 144 -2.47 -13.45 -10.79
C ARG A 144 -1.67 -14.09 -11.93
N GLN A 145 -1.87 -13.64 -13.16
CA GLN A 145 -1.18 -14.18 -14.33
C GLN A 145 0.32 -13.87 -14.33
N ASN A 146 0.73 -12.72 -13.79
CA ASN A 146 2.11 -12.27 -13.84
C ASN A 146 2.93 -12.65 -12.60
N LEU A 147 2.28 -12.83 -11.44
CA LEU A 147 2.96 -13.12 -10.18
C LEU A 147 2.97 -14.59 -9.79
N ASN A 148 2.11 -15.40 -10.43
CA ASN A 148 1.98 -16.82 -10.12
C ASN A 148 2.40 -17.66 -11.34
N GLY A 149 3.50 -18.36 -11.22
CA GLY A 149 4.00 -19.31 -12.21
C GLY A 149 3.83 -20.77 -11.73
N ALA A 150 4.33 -21.71 -12.51
CA ALA A 150 4.24 -23.14 -12.20
C ALA A 150 5.02 -23.53 -10.93
N THR A 151 6.15 -22.86 -10.67
CA THR A 151 7.06 -23.18 -9.56
C THR A 151 7.02 -22.16 -8.42
N ARG A 152 6.40 -21.00 -8.65
CA ARG A 152 6.39 -19.88 -7.68
C ARG A 152 5.02 -19.23 -7.66
N LYS A 153 4.44 -19.15 -6.47
CA LYS A 153 3.16 -18.46 -6.22
C LYS A 153 3.41 -17.33 -5.23
N ILE A 154 3.32 -16.09 -5.71
CA ILE A 154 3.48 -14.90 -4.87
C ILE A 154 2.13 -14.52 -4.25
N MET A 155 1.07 -14.49 -5.04
CA MET A 155 -0.26 -14.03 -4.65
C MET A 155 -1.20 -15.21 -4.42
N ASN A 156 -1.70 -15.36 -3.20
CA ASN A 156 -2.82 -16.26 -2.89
C ASN A 156 -4.15 -15.64 -3.35
N ASN A 157 -4.48 -14.49 -2.75
CA ASN A 157 -5.66 -13.72 -3.12
C ASN A 157 -5.40 -12.21 -3.01
N LEU A 158 -6.24 -11.43 -3.69
CA LEU A 158 -6.30 -9.98 -3.57
C LEU A 158 -7.71 -9.58 -3.14
N LYS A 159 -7.82 -8.82 -2.04
CA LYS A 159 -9.06 -8.19 -1.61
C LYS A 159 -8.88 -6.68 -1.57
N PHE A 160 -9.88 -5.96 -2.03
CA PHE A 160 -9.98 -4.51 -1.90
C PHE A 160 -10.73 -4.21 -0.60
N VAL A 161 -10.16 -3.36 0.24
CA VAL A 161 -10.65 -3.06 1.59
C VAL A 161 -10.80 -1.55 1.71
N ASP A 162 -11.88 -1.09 2.33
CA ASP A 162 -12.08 0.33 2.61
C ASP A 162 -11.09 0.77 3.71
N SER A 163 -10.29 1.80 3.43
CA SER A 163 -9.34 2.38 4.38
C SER A 163 -10.00 2.88 5.67
N LYS A 164 -11.27 3.30 5.61
CA LYS A 164 -12.04 3.69 6.81
C LYS A 164 -12.26 2.52 7.77
N GLU A 165 -12.40 1.31 7.24
CA GLU A 165 -12.64 0.10 8.02
C GLU A 165 -11.35 -0.63 8.43
N SER A 166 -10.23 -0.36 7.74
CA SER A 166 -8.96 -1.05 7.96
C SER A 166 -7.84 -0.14 8.44
N VAL A 167 -7.54 -0.20 9.72
CA VAL A 167 -6.39 0.54 10.31
C VAL A 167 -5.04 0.10 9.75
N LEU A 168 -4.95 -1.10 9.17
CA LEU A 168 -3.72 -1.60 8.55
C LEU A 168 -3.52 -1.08 7.12
N ILE A 169 -4.59 -0.73 6.41
CA ILE A 169 -4.49 0.08 5.19
C ILE A 169 -4.02 1.51 5.57
N GLN A 170 -4.57 2.09 6.65
CA GLN A 170 -4.11 3.39 7.15
C GLN A 170 -2.63 3.36 7.57
N LEU A 171 -2.13 2.24 8.10
CA LEU A 171 -0.69 2.06 8.33
C LEU A 171 0.11 2.12 7.02
N SER A 172 -0.38 1.49 5.95
CA SER A 172 0.29 1.51 4.65
C SER A 172 0.33 2.93 4.06
N ASP A 173 -0.75 3.74 4.21
CA ASP A 173 -0.78 5.17 3.87
C ASP A 173 0.28 5.95 4.65
N MET A 174 0.36 5.73 5.97
CA MET A 174 1.35 6.39 6.82
C MET A 174 2.80 6.07 6.40
N ILE A 175 3.06 4.85 6.01
CA ILE A 175 4.38 4.40 5.51
C ILE A 175 4.66 4.97 4.11
N ALA A 176 3.68 4.95 3.21
CA ALA A 176 3.86 5.44 1.84
C ALA A 176 4.09 6.96 1.79
N GLY A 177 3.55 7.71 2.76
CA GLY A 177 3.69 9.15 2.86
C GLY A 177 4.94 9.64 3.63
N SER A 178 5.67 8.75 4.32
CA SER A 178 6.80 9.09 5.21
C SER A 178 8.16 9.35 4.47
#